data_e9757177abc8e00175979b9a768b5d36
#
_entry.id   e9757177abc8e00175979b9a768b5d36
#
_cell.length_a   1.000
_cell.length_b   1.000
_cell.length_c   1.000
_cell.angle_alpha   90.00
_cell.angle_beta   90.00
_cell.angle_gamma   90.00
#
_symmetry.space_group_name_H-M   'P 1'
#
loop_
_entity.id
_entity.type
_entity.pdbx_description
1 polymer ?
#
loop_
_entity_poly.entity_id
_entity_poly.type
_entity_poly.pdbx_seq_one_letter_code
_entity_poly.pdbx_strand_id
1 'polypeptide(L)'
;MTADVLTRDLVVAPGSARTKDEAIAEAGALLVGCGAVTPAYVDAMAAREALVSTYMGSWLAIPHGTDESKGDIVRSALCLLRYDEPIEWGAGQPVRVVVGIAGVGEEHLSILSRIALIFSDPARVEEVLAAAGPDELYALIQQVNE
;
A
#
# COMPACT_ATOMS: atom_id res chain seq x y z
N MET A 1 -17.59 15.25 -6.75
CA MET A 1 -16.54 15.13 -5.73
C MET A 1 -16.21 13.68 -5.48
N THR A 2 -14.96 13.32 -5.69
CA THR A 2 -14.53 11.95 -5.46
C THR A 2 -14.18 11.74 -3.99
N ALA A 3 -14.49 10.56 -3.47
CA ALA A 3 -14.09 10.21 -2.10
C ALA A 3 -12.58 10.01 -2.05
N ASP A 4 -11.98 10.33 -0.92
CA ASP A 4 -10.56 10.10 -0.72
C ASP A 4 -10.28 8.59 -0.72
N VAL A 5 -9.23 8.17 -1.41
CA VAL A 5 -8.81 6.77 -1.45
C VAL A 5 -7.97 6.42 -0.22
N LEU A 6 -7.29 7.40 0.36
CA LEU A 6 -6.50 7.21 1.58
C LEU A 6 -7.06 8.12 2.67
N THR A 7 -7.42 7.53 3.82
CA THR A 7 -7.86 8.26 4.99
C THR A 7 -6.86 8.02 6.12
N ARG A 8 -6.92 8.86 7.15
CA ARG A 8 -5.97 8.78 8.26
C ARG A 8 -5.98 7.41 8.96
N ASP A 9 -7.14 6.79 9.08
CA ASP A 9 -7.28 5.49 9.75
C ASP A 9 -6.70 4.33 8.93
N LEU A 10 -6.34 4.57 7.67
CA LEU A 10 -5.69 3.56 6.82
C LEU A 10 -4.17 3.72 6.79
N VAL A 11 -3.63 4.63 7.60
CA VAL A 11 -2.18 4.81 7.76
C VAL A 11 -1.77 4.23 9.10
N VAL A 12 -0.89 3.23 9.07
CA VAL A 12 -0.42 2.54 10.27
C VAL A 12 1.10 2.68 10.38
N ALA A 13 1.57 3.15 11.51
CA ALA A 13 3.00 3.28 11.79
C ALA A 13 3.22 3.16 13.30
N PRO A 14 3.96 2.14 13.76
CA PRO A 14 4.56 1.08 12.94
C PRO A 14 3.58 -0.05 12.64
N GLY A 15 3.79 -0.71 11.51
CA GLY A 15 3.11 -1.97 11.23
C GLY A 15 3.73 -3.09 12.05
N SER A 16 3.03 -4.20 12.18
CA SER A 16 3.48 -5.31 13.04
C SER A 16 4.08 -6.50 12.30
N ALA A 17 3.89 -6.57 10.98
CA ALA A 17 4.39 -7.68 10.18
C ALA A 17 5.92 -7.71 10.16
N ARG A 18 6.48 -8.90 10.02
CA ARG A 18 7.92 -9.08 9.93
C ARG A 18 8.38 -9.79 8.66
N THR A 19 7.44 -10.34 7.91
CA THR A 19 7.71 -11.01 6.64
C THR A 19 6.84 -10.41 5.54
N LYS A 20 7.24 -10.68 4.30
CA LYS A 20 6.47 -10.23 3.14
C LYS A 20 5.02 -10.72 3.19
N ASP A 21 4.83 -12.01 3.44
CA ASP A 21 3.50 -12.58 3.48
C ASP A 21 2.64 -11.97 4.59
N GLU A 22 3.23 -11.75 5.76
CA GLU A 22 2.54 -11.08 6.87
C GLU A 22 2.17 -9.64 6.52
N ALA A 23 3.06 -8.94 5.81
CA ALA A 23 2.81 -7.55 5.42
C ALA A 23 1.66 -7.44 4.42
N ILE A 24 1.62 -8.37 3.46
CA ILE A 24 0.52 -8.41 2.49
C ILE A 24 -0.80 -8.68 3.21
N ALA A 25 -0.80 -9.61 4.15
CA ALA A 25 -2.00 -9.92 4.94
C ALA A 25 -2.42 -8.74 5.80
N GLU A 26 -1.47 -8.03 6.38
CA GLU A 26 -1.76 -6.86 7.21
C GLU A 26 -2.39 -5.73 6.37
N ALA A 27 -1.83 -5.49 5.19
CA ALA A 27 -2.39 -4.50 4.26
C ALA A 27 -3.79 -4.92 3.80
N GLY A 28 -3.95 -6.19 3.45
CA GLY A 28 -5.26 -6.71 3.04
C GLY A 28 -6.31 -6.59 4.12
N ALA A 29 -5.93 -6.83 5.37
CA ALA A 29 -6.86 -6.71 6.50
C ALA A 29 -7.37 -5.28 6.67
N LEU A 30 -6.53 -4.28 6.41
CA LEU A 30 -6.96 -2.88 6.46
C LEU A 30 -7.97 -2.57 5.36
N LEU A 31 -7.74 -3.10 4.16
CA LEU A 31 -8.67 -2.89 3.04
C LEU A 31 -10.01 -3.58 3.28
N VAL A 32 -10.00 -4.78 3.87
CA VAL A 32 -11.23 -5.48 4.25
C VAL A 32 -11.94 -4.70 5.36
N GLY A 33 -11.19 -4.27 6.36
CA GLY A 33 -11.75 -3.58 7.53
C GLY A 33 -12.45 -2.28 7.19
N CYS A 34 -12.02 -1.58 6.14
CA CYS A 34 -12.68 -0.34 5.72
C CYS A 34 -13.79 -0.58 4.69
N GLY A 35 -14.06 -1.83 4.35
CA GLY A 35 -15.14 -2.18 3.42
C GLY A 35 -14.80 -1.98 1.95
N ALA A 36 -13.53 -1.79 1.61
CA ALA A 36 -13.13 -1.56 0.22
C ALA A 36 -13.07 -2.83 -0.62
N VAL A 37 -12.76 -3.97 0.01
CA VAL A 37 -12.62 -5.25 -0.69
C VAL A 37 -13.25 -6.36 0.14
N THR A 38 -13.53 -7.50 -0.55
CA THR A 38 -13.96 -8.71 0.14
C THR A 38 -12.73 -9.47 0.68
N PRO A 39 -12.90 -10.39 1.65
CA PRO A 39 -11.77 -11.19 2.14
C PRO A 39 -11.03 -11.98 1.05
N ALA A 40 -11.73 -12.39 -0.01
CA ALA A 40 -11.10 -13.10 -1.13
C ALA A 40 -10.02 -12.26 -1.82
N TYR A 41 -10.14 -10.94 -1.76
CA TYR A 41 -9.14 -10.06 -2.37
C TYR A 41 -7.75 -10.21 -1.73
N VAL A 42 -7.72 -10.51 -0.43
CA VAL A 42 -6.44 -10.70 0.28
C VAL A 42 -5.69 -11.90 -0.29
N ASP A 43 -6.40 -12.99 -0.59
CA ASP A 43 -5.78 -14.15 -1.22
C ASP A 43 -5.27 -13.80 -2.61
N ALA A 44 -6.01 -12.96 -3.34
CA ALA A 44 -5.60 -12.49 -4.66
C ALA A 44 -4.35 -11.62 -4.59
N MET A 45 -4.20 -10.82 -3.53
CA MET A 45 -2.98 -10.02 -3.33
C MET A 45 -1.75 -10.91 -3.18
N ALA A 46 -1.88 -11.99 -2.39
CA ALA A 46 -0.79 -12.95 -2.22
C ALA A 46 -0.49 -13.69 -3.52
N ALA A 47 -1.52 -14.08 -4.27
CA ALA A 47 -1.35 -14.76 -5.55
C ALA A 47 -0.65 -13.85 -6.58
N ARG A 48 -1.02 -12.56 -6.61
CA ARG A 48 -0.42 -11.60 -7.52
C ARG A 48 1.07 -11.41 -7.23
N GLU A 49 1.43 -11.32 -5.95
CA GLU A 49 2.82 -11.16 -5.55
C GLU A 49 3.65 -12.39 -5.94
N ALA A 50 3.05 -13.58 -5.90
CA ALA A 50 3.74 -14.80 -6.29
C ALA A 50 4.05 -14.86 -7.79
N LEU A 51 3.27 -14.16 -8.60
CA LEU A 51 3.50 -14.12 -10.06
C LEU A 51 4.64 -13.17 -10.40
N VAL A 52 4.57 -11.94 -9.94
CA VAL A 52 5.59 -10.91 -10.15
C VAL A 52 5.60 -10.01 -8.93
N SER A 53 6.76 -9.76 -8.37
CA SER A 53 6.87 -8.93 -7.16
C SER A 53 6.36 -7.51 -7.40
N THR A 54 5.74 -6.95 -6.38
CA THR A 54 5.27 -5.56 -6.37
C THR A 54 6.30 -4.62 -5.74
N TYR A 55 7.54 -5.08 -5.55
CA TYR A 55 8.62 -4.25 -5.03
C TYR A 55 8.97 -3.15 -6.05
N MET A 56 9.01 -1.90 -5.56
CA MET A 56 9.23 -0.72 -6.42
C MET A 56 10.60 -0.09 -6.25
N GLY A 57 11.42 -0.54 -5.30
CA GLY A 57 12.60 0.19 -4.89
C GLY A 57 12.21 1.30 -3.94
N SER A 58 13.17 2.12 -3.51
CA SER A 58 12.92 3.24 -2.59
C SER A 58 12.20 2.84 -1.31
N TRP A 59 12.47 1.61 -0.82
CA TRP A 59 11.87 1.05 0.39
C TRP A 59 10.37 0.73 0.27
N LEU A 60 9.84 0.70 -0.96
CA LEU A 60 8.40 0.61 -1.22
C LEU A 60 8.00 -0.69 -1.91
N ALA A 61 6.91 -1.30 -1.44
CA ALA A 61 6.19 -2.34 -2.18
C ALA A 61 4.72 -1.95 -2.24
N ILE A 62 4.05 -2.33 -3.33
CA ILE A 62 2.66 -1.93 -3.58
C ILE A 62 1.75 -3.15 -3.86
N PRO A 63 1.53 -4.02 -2.86
CA PRO A 63 0.68 -5.19 -3.09
C PRO A 63 -0.73 -4.82 -3.54
N HIS A 64 -1.24 -5.57 -4.51
CA HIS A 64 -2.59 -5.41 -5.06
C HIS A 64 -3.04 -6.74 -5.62
N GLY A 65 -4.32 -6.86 -5.97
CA GLY A 65 -4.87 -8.13 -6.44
C GLY A 65 -4.60 -8.43 -7.90
N THR A 66 -5.07 -9.60 -8.33
CA THR A 66 -4.96 -10.04 -9.72
C THR A 66 -6.05 -9.38 -10.57
N ASP A 67 -5.93 -9.50 -11.90
CA ASP A 67 -6.98 -9.00 -12.81
C ASP A 67 -8.30 -9.72 -12.57
N GLU A 68 -8.24 -11.01 -12.26
CA GLU A 68 -9.45 -11.81 -12.01
C GLU A 68 -10.15 -11.42 -10.72
N SER A 69 -9.46 -10.73 -9.81
CA SER A 69 -10.02 -10.34 -8.50
C SER A 69 -10.75 -9.01 -8.50
N LYS A 70 -10.93 -8.37 -9.67
CA LYS A 70 -11.59 -7.07 -9.75
C LYS A 70 -13.00 -7.08 -9.17
N GLY A 71 -13.70 -8.19 -9.27
CA GLY A 71 -15.03 -8.34 -8.70
C GLY A 71 -15.07 -8.32 -7.18
N ASP A 72 -13.92 -8.47 -6.54
CA ASP A 72 -13.81 -8.43 -5.08
C ASP A 72 -13.55 -7.02 -4.54
N ILE A 73 -13.42 -6.03 -5.44
CA ILE A 73 -13.23 -4.63 -5.05
C ILE A 73 -14.57 -3.92 -5.02
N VAL A 74 -14.93 -3.41 -3.85
CA VAL A 74 -16.19 -2.68 -3.64
C VAL A 74 -16.00 -1.20 -4.00
N ARG A 75 -14.87 -0.62 -3.60
CA ARG A 75 -14.53 0.77 -3.92
C ARG A 75 -13.02 0.93 -3.89
N SER A 76 -12.52 1.96 -4.56
CA SER A 76 -11.09 2.25 -4.56
C SER A 76 -10.65 2.71 -3.18
N ALA A 77 -9.53 2.17 -2.71
CA ALA A 77 -8.94 2.55 -1.43
C ALA A 77 -7.46 2.17 -1.40
N LEU A 78 -6.74 2.86 -0.54
CA LEU A 78 -5.34 2.57 -0.24
C LEU A 78 -5.17 2.40 1.26
N CYS A 79 -4.21 1.57 1.64
CA CYS A 79 -3.70 1.61 3.00
C CYS A 79 -2.19 1.78 2.93
N LEU A 80 -1.60 2.37 3.96
CA LEU A 80 -0.16 2.54 4.02
C LEU A 80 0.33 2.09 5.39
N LEU A 81 1.33 1.20 5.38
CA LEU A 81 1.99 0.76 6.60
C LEU A 81 3.45 1.10 6.49
N ARG A 82 4.00 1.68 7.55
CA ARG A 82 5.44 1.90 7.63
C ARG A 82 5.99 1.06 8.77
N TYR A 83 7.09 0.37 8.49
CA TYR A 83 7.74 -0.54 9.43
C TYR A 83 9.01 0.09 9.97
N ASP A 84 9.25 -0.06 11.26
CA ASP A 84 10.48 0.45 11.89
C ASP A 84 11.69 -0.35 11.43
N GLU A 85 11.51 -1.66 11.26
CA GLU A 85 12.57 -2.54 10.77
C GLU A 85 12.29 -2.94 9.34
N PRO A 86 13.28 -2.98 8.46
CA PRO A 86 13.07 -3.40 7.07
C PRO A 86 12.59 -4.84 6.98
N ILE A 87 11.66 -5.07 6.06
CA ILE A 87 11.21 -6.41 5.69
C ILE A 87 11.95 -6.79 4.42
N GLU A 88 12.60 -7.95 4.40
CA GLU A 88 13.25 -8.43 3.19
C GLU A 88 12.18 -8.95 2.24
N TRP A 89 11.90 -8.17 1.19
CA TRP A 89 10.86 -8.50 0.22
C TRP A 89 11.32 -9.55 -0.77
N GLY A 90 12.59 -9.48 -1.12
CA GLY A 90 13.32 -10.44 -1.91
C GLY A 90 14.79 -10.20 -1.62
N ALA A 91 15.70 -11.02 -2.15
CA ALA A 91 17.12 -10.88 -1.88
C ALA A 91 17.62 -9.48 -2.25
N GLY A 92 18.10 -8.72 -1.25
CA GLY A 92 18.55 -7.36 -1.45
C GLY A 92 17.46 -6.33 -1.69
N GLN A 93 16.21 -6.64 -1.31
CA GLN A 93 15.06 -5.75 -1.52
C GLN A 93 14.42 -5.35 -0.18
N PRO A 94 15.02 -4.41 0.55
CA PRO A 94 14.46 -3.98 1.85
C PRO A 94 13.23 -3.11 1.65
N VAL A 95 12.17 -3.39 2.40
CA VAL A 95 10.91 -2.64 2.34
C VAL A 95 10.57 -2.13 3.74
N ARG A 96 10.29 -0.84 3.85
CA ARG A 96 9.78 -0.24 5.08
C ARG A 96 8.41 0.41 4.88
N VAL A 97 7.97 0.55 3.62
CA VAL A 97 6.66 1.12 3.32
C VAL A 97 5.89 0.16 2.42
N VAL A 98 4.71 -0.23 2.87
CA VAL A 98 3.82 -1.10 2.11
C VAL A 98 2.54 -0.33 1.84
N VAL A 99 2.19 -0.16 0.57
CA VAL A 99 0.94 0.49 0.16
C VAL A 99 0.06 -0.56 -0.49
N GLY A 100 -0.99 -0.98 0.23
CA GLY A 100 -1.98 -1.90 -0.32
C GLY A 100 -2.96 -1.13 -1.19
N ILE A 101 -3.24 -1.64 -2.38
CA ILE A 101 -4.04 -0.92 -3.38
C ILE A 101 -5.24 -1.73 -3.81
N ALA A 102 -6.41 -1.10 -3.77
CA ALA A 102 -7.62 -1.59 -4.42
C ALA A 102 -8.11 -0.46 -5.32
N GLY A 103 -8.13 -0.68 -6.62
CA GLY A 103 -8.54 0.35 -7.57
C GLY A 103 -9.61 -0.15 -8.51
N VAL A 104 -10.70 0.60 -8.61
CA VAL A 104 -11.82 0.29 -9.51
C VAL A 104 -11.51 0.89 -10.88
N GLY A 105 -11.52 0.04 -11.91
CA GLY A 105 -11.34 0.49 -13.28
C GLY A 105 -10.05 1.27 -13.50
N GLU A 106 -10.14 2.42 -14.13
CA GLU A 106 -8.98 3.26 -14.44
C GLU A 106 -8.40 3.95 -13.23
N GLU A 107 -9.12 4.01 -12.11
CA GLU A 107 -8.61 4.59 -10.87
C GLU A 107 -7.34 3.90 -10.39
N HIS A 108 -7.22 2.60 -10.67
CA HIS A 108 -6.04 1.83 -10.31
C HIS A 108 -4.76 2.46 -10.88
N LEU A 109 -4.76 2.81 -12.18
CA LEU A 109 -3.61 3.43 -12.82
C LEU A 109 -3.34 4.84 -12.30
N SER A 110 -4.39 5.62 -12.04
CA SER A 110 -4.25 6.95 -11.47
C SER A 110 -3.59 6.91 -10.11
N ILE A 111 -4.01 5.97 -9.27
CA ILE A 111 -3.45 5.78 -7.93
C ILE A 111 -1.98 5.39 -8.02
N LEU A 112 -1.65 4.43 -8.89
CA LEU A 112 -0.25 4.02 -9.08
C LEU A 112 0.63 5.18 -9.52
N SER A 113 0.14 6.01 -10.43
CA SER A 113 0.88 7.17 -10.91
C SER A 113 1.17 8.17 -9.80
N ARG A 114 0.19 8.44 -8.95
CA ARG A 114 0.37 9.38 -7.84
C ARG A 114 1.38 8.87 -6.81
N ILE A 115 1.32 7.57 -6.50
CA ILE A 115 2.29 6.95 -5.60
C ILE A 115 3.68 7.01 -6.20
N ALA A 116 3.82 6.71 -7.48
CA ALA A 116 5.11 6.75 -8.16
C ALA A 116 5.72 8.15 -8.11
N LEU A 117 4.92 9.20 -8.25
CA LEU A 117 5.40 10.57 -8.17
C LEU A 117 5.98 10.89 -6.78
N ILE A 118 5.30 10.46 -5.73
CA ILE A 118 5.77 10.71 -4.36
C ILE A 118 7.10 9.98 -4.13
N PHE A 119 7.19 8.72 -4.52
CA PHE A 119 8.36 7.89 -4.23
C PHE A 119 9.47 8.00 -5.27
N SER A 120 9.30 8.83 -6.30
CA SER A 120 10.37 9.15 -7.23
C SER A 120 11.28 10.27 -6.73
N ASP A 121 10.89 10.96 -5.67
CA ASP A 121 11.66 12.05 -5.07
C ASP A 121 12.39 11.52 -3.83
N PRO A 122 13.73 11.37 -3.88
CA PRO A 122 14.48 10.84 -2.73
C PRO A 122 14.27 11.63 -1.45
N ALA A 123 14.10 12.94 -1.53
CA ALA A 123 13.86 13.78 -0.35
C ALA A 123 12.52 13.44 0.28
N ARG A 124 11.50 13.20 -0.54
CA ARG A 124 10.17 12.82 -0.06
C ARG A 124 10.21 11.44 0.61
N VAL A 125 10.96 10.51 0.03
CA VAL A 125 11.11 9.17 0.61
C VAL A 125 11.76 9.27 2.00
N GLU A 126 12.79 10.10 2.14
CA GLU A 126 13.44 10.29 3.44
C GLU A 126 12.47 10.85 4.48
N GLU A 127 11.63 11.82 4.09
CA GLU A 127 10.62 12.37 4.98
C GLU A 127 9.61 11.31 5.43
N VAL A 128 9.19 10.45 4.50
CA VAL A 128 8.25 9.36 4.81
C VAL A 128 8.87 8.38 5.79
N LEU A 129 10.14 8.03 5.59
CA LEU A 129 10.82 7.10 6.47
C LEU A 129 11.08 7.70 7.85
N ALA A 130 11.25 9.01 7.94
CA ALA A 130 11.57 9.72 9.17
C ALA A 130 10.35 10.25 9.93
N ALA A 131 9.15 10.17 9.36
CA ALA A 131 7.94 10.71 9.99
C ALA A 131 7.75 10.15 11.40
N ALA A 132 7.36 11.02 12.33
CA ALA A 132 7.27 10.68 13.75
C ALA A 132 6.17 9.65 14.06
N GLY A 133 5.10 9.66 13.25
CA GLY A 133 3.99 8.74 13.47
C GLY A 133 2.98 8.82 12.33
N PRO A 134 1.84 8.14 12.50
CA PRO A 134 0.87 8.05 11.40
C PRO A 134 0.27 9.40 10.98
N ASP A 135 0.12 10.35 11.89
CA ASP A 135 -0.46 11.65 11.53
C ASP A 135 0.46 12.42 10.59
N GLU A 136 1.75 12.48 10.93
CA GLU A 136 2.74 13.16 10.07
C GLU A 136 2.88 12.42 8.75
N LEU A 137 2.87 11.10 8.79
CA LEU A 137 2.98 10.27 7.61
C LEU A 137 1.80 10.51 6.67
N TYR A 138 0.59 10.56 7.22
CA TYR A 138 -0.59 10.86 6.41
C TYR A 138 -0.49 12.23 5.76
N ALA A 139 -0.02 13.23 6.50
CA ALA A 139 0.13 14.58 5.95
C ALA A 139 1.08 14.61 4.75
N LEU A 140 2.14 13.79 4.78
CA LEU A 140 3.13 13.75 3.71
C LEU A 140 2.60 13.11 2.42
N ILE A 141 1.66 12.16 2.54
CA ILE A 141 1.22 11.37 1.38
C ILE A 141 -0.23 11.61 0.98
N GLN A 142 -0.96 12.49 1.68
CA GLN A 142 -2.38 12.69 1.38
C GLN A 142 -2.63 13.23 -0.03
N GLN A 143 -1.60 13.73 -0.71
CA GLN A 143 -1.76 14.19 -2.09
C GLN A 143 -2.14 13.06 -3.05
N VAL A 144 -2.03 11.81 -2.62
CA VAL A 144 -2.50 10.66 -3.42
C VAL A 144 -4.01 10.75 -3.67
N ASN A 145 -4.73 11.52 -2.87
CA ASN A 145 -6.17 11.72 -3.01
C ASN A 145 -6.56 12.74 -4.09
N GLU A 146 -5.61 13.43 -4.64
CA GLU A 146 -5.89 14.50 -5.62
C GLU A 146 -6.08 14.01 -7.04
#